data_fe9a2e8475c6ec38ebdec589a464e603
#
_entry.id   fe9a2e8475c6ec38ebdec589a464e603
#
_cell.length_a   1.000
_cell.length_b   1.000
_cell.length_c   1.000
_cell.angle_alpha   90.00
_cell.angle_beta   90.00
_cell.angle_gamma   90.00
#
_symmetry.space_group_name_H-M   'P 1'
#
loop_
_entity.id
_entity.type
_entity.pdbx_description
1 polymer ?
#
loop_
_entity_poly.entity_id
_entity_poly.type
_entity_poly.pdbx_seq_one_letter_code
_entity_poly.pdbx_strand_id
1 'polypeptide(L)'
;MSTVKKIRIWLVLFIVALVLSGLTAFPLESELRWAAVILHSSPAPQLLPGLVEWVDRVRDALIVTNGRYPFLAYGTDWLAFAHLVIAVAFIGPLREPVRNVWVIQFGIIACAGIIPLALIAGAVRGIPLGWQLIDMSFGVIGAVPLLIVYRMIRRLEREQVAEALSV
;
A
#
# COMPACT_ATOMS: atom_id res chain seq x y z
N MET A 1 -0.42 -5.00 28.31
CA MET A 1 0.04 -5.62 27.05
C MET A 1 1.47 -5.15 26.80
N SER A 2 2.42 -6.06 26.61
CA SER A 2 3.84 -5.71 26.42
C SER A 2 4.04 -4.91 25.11
N THR A 3 5.09 -4.06 25.08
CA THR A 3 5.44 -3.26 23.90
C THR A 3 5.66 -4.12 22.66
N VAL A 4 6.31 -5.29 22.83
CA VAL A 4 6.53 -6.24 21.73
C VAL A 4 5.21 -6.78 21.16
N LYS A 5 4.21 -7.07 21.99
CA LYS A 5 2.88 -7.50 21.52
C LYS A 5 2.20 -6.41 20.69
N LYS A 6 2.30 -5.14 21.10
CA LYS A 6 1.74 -4.01 20.34
C LYS A 6 2.44 -3.87 18.98
N ILE A 7 3.77 -3.95 18.94
CA ILE A 7 4.55 -3.93 17.68
C ILE A 7 4.07 -5.03 16.75
N ARG A 8 3.94 -6.27 17.24
CA ARG A 8 3.49 -7.41 16.42
C ARG A 8 2.09 -7.21 15.84
N ILE A 9 1.16 -6.66 16.61
CA ILE A 9 -0.20 -6.37 16.11
C ILE A 9 -0.15 -5.38 14.96
N TRP A 10 0.54 -4.26 15.11
CA TRP A 10 0.67 -3.26 14.05
C TRP A 10 1.35 -3.84 12.79
N LEU A 11 2.37 -4.67 12.97
CA LEU A 11 3.06 -5.31 11.83
C LEU A 11 2.16 -6.34 11.14
N VAL A 12 1.38 -7.15 11.89
CA VAL A 12 0.44 -8.09 11.29
C VAL A 12 -0.63 -7.34 10.48
N LEU A 13 -1.19 -6.26 11.02
CA LEU A 13 -2.15 -5.43 10.28
C LEU A 13 -1.53 -4.86 9.00
N PHE A 14 -0.29 -4.37 9.06
CA PHE A 14 0.42 -3.85 7.88
C PHE A 14 0.70 -4.95 6.86
N ILE A 15 1.18 -6.13 7.28
CA ILE A 15 1.44 -7.28 6.41
C ILE A 15 0.14 -7.73 5.72
N VAL A 16 -0.96 -7.84 6.47
CA VAL A 16 -2.26 -8.23 5.92
C VAL A 16 -2.73 -7.21 4.88
N ALA A 17 -2.63 -5.90 5.19
CA ALA A 17 -3.00 -4.85 4.24
C ALA A 17 -2.15 -4.92 2.96
N LEU A 18 -0.84 -5.17 3.08
CA LEU A 18 0.07 -5.28 1.95
C LEU A 18 -0.21 -6.53 1.10
N VAL A 19 -0.51 -7.66 1.74
CA VAL A 19 -0.92 -8.90 1.04
C VAL A 19 -2.24 -8.70 0.31
N LEU A 20 -3.25 -8.09 0.96
CA LEU A 20 -4.53 -7.80 0.32
C LEU A 20 -4.33 -6.86 -0.87
N SER A 21 -3.55 -5.79 -0.72
CA SER A 21 -3.22 -4.88 -1.83
C SER A 21 -2.54 -5.60 -3.00
N GLY A 22 -1.66 -6.57 -2.73
CA GLY A 22 -1.06 -7.40 -3.78
C GLY A 22 -2.07 -8.32 -4.45
N LEU A 23 -2.91 -9.01 -3.66
CA LEU A 23 -3.90 -9.95 -4.19
C LEU A 23 -4.96 -9.27 -5.05
N THR A 24 -5.38 -8.06 -4.68
CA THR A 24 -6.38 -7.28 -5.44
C THR A 24 -5.81 -6.76 -6.77
N ALA A 25 -4.51 -6.65 -6.93
CA ALA A 25 -3.93 -6.21 -8.20
C ALA A 25 -4.03 -7.28 -9.33
N PHE A 26 -4.21 -8.57 -9.00
CA PHE A 26 -4.37 -9.62 -10.02
C PHE A 26 -5.70 -9.51 -10.79
N PRO A 27 -6.89 -9.44 -10.15
CA PRO A 27 -8.16 -9.34 -10.86
C PRO A 27 -8.58 -7.89 -11.16
N LEU A 28 -7.63 -7.00 -11.48
CA LEU A 28 -7.85 -5.55 -11.61
C LEU A 28 -9.03 -5.19 -12.54
N GLU A 29 -9.19 -5.89 -13.67
CA GLU A 29 -10.33 -5.66 -14.57
C GLU A 29 -11.66 -5.98 -13.90
N SER A 30 -11.73 -7.10 -13.18
CA SER A 30 -12.95 -7.51 -12.47
C SER A 30 -13.28 -6.54 -11.34
N GLU A 31 -12.27 -6.07 -10.60
CA GLU A 31 -12.46 -5.07 -9.55
C GLU A 31 -13.01 -3.75 -10.09
N LEU A 32 -12.48 -3.26 -11.21
CA LEU A 32 -12.99 -2.04 -11.83
C LEU A 32 -14.39 -2.22 -12.42
N ARG A 33 -14.73 -3.40 -12.91
CA ARG A 33 -16.13 -3.72 -13.30
C ARG A 33 -17.07 -3.58 -12.10
N TRP A 34 -16.72 -4.20 -10.96
CA TRP A 34 -17.51 -4.08 -9.73
C TRP A 34 -17.52 -2.64 -9.18
N ALA A 35 -16.40 -1.95 -9.18
CA ALA A 35 -16.31 -0.57 -8.74
C ALA A 35 -17.23 0.35 -9.57
N ALA A 36 -17.27 0.20 -10.90
CA ALA A 36 -18.16 0.94 -11.76
C ALA A 36 -19.63 0.68 -11.43
N VAL A 37 -20.04 -0.60 -11.24
CA VAL A 37 -21.41 -0.94 -10.85
C VAL A 37 -21.80 -0.29 -9.52
N ILE A 38 -20.93 -0.34 -8.52
CA ILE A 38 -21.17 0.26 -7.20
C ILE A 38 -21.30 1.80 -7.33
N LEU A 39 -20.39 2.44 -8.05
CA LEU A 39 -20.39 3.89 -8.23
C LEU A 39 -21.67 4.36 -8.94
N HIS A 40 -22.08 3.69 -10.02
CA HIS A 40 -23.32 4.04 -10.74
C HIS A 40 -24.59 3.74 -9.93
N SER A 41 -24.55 2.82 -8.97
CA SER A 41 -25.68 2.49 -8.07
C SER A 41 -25.77 3.40 -6.85
N SER A 42 -24.81 4.33 -6.69
CA SER A 42 -24.68 5.22 -5.55
C SER A 42 -24.92 6.70 -5.95
N PRO A 43 -24.92 7.67 -5.02
CA PRO A 43 -24.93 9.10 -5.34
C PRO A 43 -23.63 9.62 -6.01
N ALA A 44 -22.63 8.77 -6.21
CA ALA A 44 -21.33 9.17 -6.77
C ALA A 44 -21.40 9.91 -8.12
N PRO A 45 -22.26 9.54 -9.08
CA PRO A 45 -22.37 10.29 -10.34
C PRO A 45 -22.71 11.77 -10.16
N GLN A 46 -23.48 12.11 -9.12
CA GLN A 46 -23.86 13.49 -8.82
C GLN A 46 -22.81 14.22 -7.98
N LEU A 47 -22.15 13.53 -7.04
CA LEU A 47 -21.21 14.12 -6.10
C LEU A 47 -19.77 14.15 -6.60
N LEU A 48 -19.37 13.13 -7.36
CA LEU A 48 -17.99 12.90 -7.80
C LEU A 48 -17.96 12.47 -9.29
N PRO A 49 -18.55 13.25 -10.22
CA PRO A 49 -18.67 12.83 -11.62
C PRO A 49 -17.32 12.51 -12.28
N GLY A 50 -16.26 13.28 -11.97
CA GLY A 50 -14.93 13.05 -12.51
C GLY A 50 -14.28 11.74 -12.03
N LEU A 51 -14.62 11.25 -10.81
CA LEU A 51 -14.17 9.95 -10.35
C LEU A 51 -14.87 8.82 -11.12
N VAL A 52 -16.17 8.93 -11.30
CA VAL A 52 -16.97 7.91 -12.03
C VAL A 52 -16.49 7.83 -13.48
N GLU A 53 -16.34 8.97 -14.16
CA GLU A 53 -15.82 9.03 -15.54
C GLU A 53 -14.42 8.41 -15.64
N TRP A 54 -13.56 8.66 -14.67
CA TRP A 54 -12.21 8.08 -14.65
C TRP A 54 -12.23 6.56 -14.48
N VAL A 55 -13.03 6.04 -13.55
CA VAL A 55 -13.17 4.58 -13.32
C VAL A 55 -13.72 3.90 -14.56
N ASP A 56 -14.75 4.48 -15.21
CA ASP A 56 -15.29 3.94 -16.46
C ASP A 56 -14.25 3.92 -17.58
N ARG A 57 -13.49 5.00 -17.74
CA ARG A 57 -12.43 5.10 -18.75
C ARG A 57 -11.35 4.03 -18.52
N VAL A 58 -10.89 3.83 -17.29
CA VAL A 58 -9.85 2.85 -16.98
C VAL A 58 -10.39 1.43 -17.18
N ARG A 59 -11.63 1.16 -16.73
CA ARG A 59 -12.31 -0.14 -16.95
C ARG A 59 -12.37 -0.47 -18.44
N ASP A 60 -12.84 0.46 -19.26
CA ASP A 60 -13.01 0.23 -20.70
C ASP A 60 -11.65 0.02 -21.40
N ALA A 61 -10.64 0.80 -21.00
CA ALA A 61 -9.28 0.61 -21.48
C ALA A 61 -8.71 -0.77 -21.13
N LEU A 62 -8.95 -1.25 -19.90
CA LEU A 62 -8.51 -2.59 -19.49
C LEU A 62 -9.22 -3.69 -20.26
N ILE A 63 -10.54 -3.60 -20.45
CA ILE A 63 -11.31 -4.57 -21.23
C ILE A 63 -10.76 -4.69 -22.65
N VAL A 64 -10.54 -3.55 -23.33
CA VAL A 64 -10.01 -3.52 -24.69
C VAL A 64 -8.57 -4.05 -24.73
N THR A 65 -7.73 -3.64 -23.78
CA THR A 65 -6.33 -4.02 -23.73
C THR A 65 -6.17 -5.50 -23.44
N ASN A 66 -6.86 -6.03 -22.45
CA ASN A 66 -6.79 -7.44 -22.07
C ASN A 66 -7.37 -8.35 -23.16
N GLY A 67 -8.43 -7.89 -23.85
CA GLY A 67 -8.99 -8.64 -24.97
C GLY A 67 -8.07 -8.71 -26.19
N ARG A 68 -7.28 -7.65 -26.44
CA ARG A 68 -6.41 -7.56 -27.62
C ARG A 68 -4.94 -7.91 -27.31
N TYR A 69 -4.46 -7.57 -26.11
CA TYR A 69 -3.07 -7.67 -25.71
C TYR A 69 -2.94 -8.20 -24.27
N PRO A 70 -3.42 -9.44 -23.98
CA PRO A 70 -3.50 -9.98 -22.61
C PRO A 70 -2.13 -10.03 -21.91
N PHE A 71 -1.03 -10.11 -22.67
CA PHE A 71 0.31 -10.11 -22.11
C PHE A 71 0.70 -8.80 -21.39
N LEU A 72 0.00 -7.69 -21.63
CA LEU A 72 0.26 -6.42 -20.92
C LEU A 72 -0.17 -6.50 -19.43
N ALA A 73 -1.15 -7.32 -19.10
CA ALA A 73 -1.56 -7.58 -17.71
C ALA A 73 -0.44 -8.25 -16.90
N TYR A 74 0.52 -8.90 -17.55
CA TYR A 74 1.69 -9.48 -16.88
C TYR A 74 2.50 -8.45 -16.07
N GLY A 75 2.46 -7.16 -16.44
CA GLY A 75 3.06 -6.09 -15.66
C GLY A 75 2.38 -5.88 -14.30
N THR A 76 1.04 -5.99 -14.24
CA THR A 76 0.28 -5.92 -12.98
C THR A 76 0.47 -7.15 -12.13
N ASP A 77 0.64 -8.34 -12.74
CA ASP A 77 0.97 -9.57 -12.02
C ASP A 77 2.32 -9.45 -11.29
N TRP A 78 3.33 -8.85 -11.94
CA TRP A 78 4.63 -8.58 -11.30
C TRP A 78 4.51 -7.59 -10.16
N LEU A 79 3.68 -6.56 -10.29
CA LEU A 79 3.40 -5.60 -9.22
C LEU A 79 2.73 -6.29 -8.03
N ALA A 80 1.73 -7.14 -8.29
CA ALA A 80 1.06 -7.95 -7.28
C ALA A 80 2.06 -8.86 -6.55
N PHE A 81 2.89 -9.57 -7.29
CA PHE A 81 3.95 -10.43 -6.73
C PHE A 81 4.94 -9.62 -5.88
N ALA A 82 5.34 -8.43 -6.31
CA ALA A 82 6.24 -7.57 -5.55
C ALA A 82 5.67 -7.21 -4.16
N HIS A 83 4.37 -6.93 -4.06
CA HIS A 83 3.71 -6.69 -2.77
C HIS A 83 3.80 -7.90 -1.84
N LEU A 84 3.60 -9.11 -2.38
CA LEU A 84 3.70 -10.35 -1.61
C LEU A 84 5.15 -10.59 -1.12
N VAL A 85 6.14 -10.35 -1.97
CA VAL A 85 7.57 -10.47 -1.60
C VAL A 85 7.96 -9.45 -0.54
N ILE A 86 7.49 -8.20 -0.68
CA ILE A 86 7.71 -7.16 0.35
C ILE A 86 7.06 -7.58 1.67
N ALA A 87 5.83 -8.13 1.64
CA ALA A 87 5.16 -8.62 2.85
C ALA A 87 6.00 -9.69 3.58
N VAL A 88 6.68 -10.59 2.85
CA VAL A 88 7.60 -11.58 3.41
C VAL A 88 8.78 -10.91 4.13
N ALA A 89 9.33 -9.80 3.61
CA ALA A 89 10.41 -9.08 4.26
C ALA A 89 10.02 -8.56 5.66
N PHE A 90 8.74 -8.20 5.86
CA PHE A 90 8.22 -7.73 7.15
C PHE A 90 8.07 -8.85 8.20
N ILE A 91 8.24 -10.12 7.85
CA ILE A 91 8.33 -11.22 8.82
C ILE A 91 9.58 -11.07 9.72
N GLY A 92 10.66 -10.49 9.21
CA GLY A 92 11.86 -10.19 9.99
C GLY A 92 11.55 -9.31 11.22
N PRO A 93 11.04 -8.09 11.04
CA PRO A 93 10.63 -7.23 12.16
C PRO A 93 9.53 -7.84 13.05
N LEU A 94 8.64 -8.67 12.49
CA LEU A 94 7.61 -9.37 13.27
C LEU A 94 8.22 -10.33 14.28
N ARG A 95 9.32 -11.01 13.93
CA ARG A 95 10.06 -11.94 14.80
C ARG A 95 11.00 -11.21 15.75
N GLU A 96 11.87 -10.37 15.19
CA GLU A 96 12.95 -9.65 15.91
C GLU A 96 12.92 -8.15 15.56
N PRO A 97 12.05 -7.36 16.24
CA PRO A 97 11.80 -5.98 15.85
C PRO A 97 13.04 -5.07 15.88
N VAL A 98 13.85 -5.16 16.93
CA VAL A 98 15.03 -4.32 17.13
C VAL A 98 16.10 -4.64 16.08
N ARG A 99 16.39 -5.92 15.86
CA ARG A 99 17.39 -6.37 14.89
C ARG A 99 17.04 -5.99 13.45
N ASN A 100 15.75 -5.98 13.11
CA ASN A 100 15.26 -5.75 11.76
C ASN A 100 14.63 -4.36 11.58
N VAL A 101 15.00 -3.38 12.39
CA VAL A 101 14.44 -2.02 12.32
C VAL A 101 14.62 -1.36 10.94
N TRP A 102 15.67 -1.73 10.20
CA TRP A 102 15.95 -1.23 8.86
C TRP A 102 14.82 -1.55 7.85
N VAL A 103 14.11 -2.68 8.02
CA VAL A 103 12.95 -3.02 7.16
C VAL A 103 11.79 -2.06 7.41
N ILE A 104 11.62 -1.61 8.66
CA ILE A 104 10.61 -0.59 8.99
C ILE A 104 11.00 0.75 8.35
N GLN A 105 12.28 1.13 8.41
CA GLN A 105 12.79 2.34 7.75
C GLN A 105 12.59 2.28 6.23
N PHE A 106 12.92 1.13 5.61
CA PHE A 106 12.65 0.88 4.20
C PHE A 106 11.17 1.08 3.86
N GLY A 107 10.25 0.51 4.65
CA GLY A 107 8.81 0.69 4.45
C GLY A 107 8.35 2.15 4.56
N ILE A 108 8.89 2.90 5.52
CA ILE A 108 8.60 4.34 5.67
C ILE A 108 9.10 5.13 4.44
N ILE A 109 10.31 4.83 3.96
CA ILE A 109 10.87 5.46 2.76
C ILE A 109 10.02 5.12 1.54
N ALA A 110 9.61 3.85 1.38
CA ALA A 110 8.74 3.42 0.29
C ALA A 110 7.39 4.16 0.33
N CYS A 111 6.75 4.25 1.49
CA CYS A 111 5.51 5.01 1.67
C CYS A 111 5.68 6.50 1.31
N ALA A 112 6.77 7.13 1.75
CA ALA A 112 7.07 8.52 1.39
C ALA A 112 7.32 8.69 -0.11
N GLY A 113 7.93 7.70 -0.76
CA GLY A 113 8.22 7.69 -2.19
C GLY A 113 6.97 7.61 -3.08
N ILE A 114 5.84 7.11 -2.56
CA ILE A 114 4.57 7.07 -3.30
C ILE A 114 4.12 8.50 -3.67
N ILE A 115 4.34 9.48 -2.80
CA ILE A 115 3.90 10.86 -3.03
C ILE A 115 4.54 11.47 -4.28
N PRO A 116 5.88 11.58 -4.38
CA PRO A 116 6.51 12.11 -5.59
C PRO A 116 6.25 11.22 -6.82
N LEU A 117 6.15 9.90 -6.65
CA LEU A 117 5.82 9.00 -7.75
C LEU A 117 4.44 9.33 -8.33
N ALA A 118 3.40 9.43 -7.48
CA ALA A 118 2.05 9.72 -7.92
C ALA A 118 1.95 11.09 -8.61
N LEU A 119 2.63 12.11 -8.08
CA LEU A 119 2.62 13.45 -8.66
C LEU A 119 3.34 13.50 -10.02
N ILE A 120 4.55 12.92 -10.10
CA ILE A 120 5.36 12.96 -11.33
C ILE A 120 4.77 12.07 -12.40
N ALA A 121 4.57 10.78 -12.09
CA ALA A 121 4.04 9.82 -13.06
C ALA A 121 2.58 10.15 -13.44
N GLY A 122 1.79 10.60 -12.47
CA GLY A 122 0.41 11.03 -12.70
C GLY A 122 0.32 12.19 -13.67
N ALA A 123 1.15 13.23 -13.51
CA ALA A 123 1.21 14.36 -14.43
C ALA A 123 1.65 13.92 -15.83
N VAL A 124 2.69 13.11 -15.93
CA VAL A 124 3.23 12.61 -17.22
C VAL A 124 2.18 11.76 -17.97
N ARG A 125 1.36 10.98 -17.23
CA ARG A 125 0.37 10.07 -17.83
C ARG A 125 -1.04 10.64 -17.90
N GLY A 126 -1.26 11.90 -17.54
CA GLY A 126 -2.56 12.55 -17.59
C GLY A 126 -3.59 11.97 -16.61
N ILE A 127 -3.13 11.43 -15.47
CA ILE A 127 -4.00 10.91 -14.43
C ILE A 127 -4.66 12.08 -13.69
N PRO A 128 -5.99 12.09 -13.48
CA PRO A 128 -6.66 13.16 -12.76
C PRO A 128 -6.11 13.34 -11.34
N LEU A 129 -5.98 14.59 -10.89
CA LEU A 129 -5.43 14.91 -9.56
C LEU A 129 -6.20 14.19 -8.42
N GLY A 130 -7.52 14.09 -8.54
CA GLY A 130 -8.34 13.36 -7.57
C GLY A 130 -7.91 11.90 -7.42
N TRP A 131 -7.54 11.23 -8.52
CA TRP A 131 -7.02 9.86 -8.46
C TRP A 131 -5.61 9.81 -7.89
N GLN A 132 -4.73 10.75 -8.27
CA GLN A 132 -3.39 10.86 -7.66
C GLN A 132 -3.46 11.04 -6.14
N LEU A 133 -4.45 11.78 -5.62
CA LEU A 133 -4.69 11.93 -4.18
C LEU A 133 -5.08 10.60 -3.52
N ILE A 134 -5.88 9.78 -4.20
CA ILE A 134 -6.21 8.41 -3.73
C ILE A 134 -4.92 7.58 -3.67
N ASP A 135 -4.10 7.59 -4.71
CA ASP A 135 -2.84 6.85 -4.74
C ASP A 135 -1.89 7.30 -3.61
N MET A 136 -1.75 8.61 -3.39
CA MET A 136 -0.93 9.15 -2.30
C MET A 136 -1.46 8.76 -0.92
N SER A 137 -2.78 8.57 -0.77
CA SER A 137 -3.38 8.16 0.51
C SER A 137 -2.86 6.80 0.98
N PHE A 138 -2.54 5.87 0.09
CA PHE A 138 -1.92 4.58 0.44
C PHE A 138 -0.55 4.78 1.10
N GLY A 139 0.26 5.72 0.61
CA GLY A 139 1.53 6.07 1.23
C GLY A 139 1.35 6.63 2.63
N VAL A 140 0.41 7.57 2.82
CA VAL A 140 0.14 8.18 4.12
C VAL A 140 -0.41 7.14 5.11
N ILE A 141 -1.42 6.37 4.71
CA ILE A 141 -2.06 5.34 5.55
C ILE A 141 -1.04 4.25 5.91
N GLY A 142 -0.20 3.82 4.97
CA GLY A 142 0.84 2.81 5.22
C GLY A 142 1.96 3.32 6.13
N ALA A 143 2.32 4.61 6.05
CA ALA A 143 3.34 5.20 6.91
C ALA A 143 2.94 5.25 8.38
N VAL A 144 1.66 5.45 8.70
CA VAL A 144 1.17 5.60 10.10
C VAL A 144 1.54 4.40 10.97
N PRO A 145 1.14 3.15 10.66
CA PRO A 145 1.51 1.99 11.46
C PRO A 145 3.02 1.78 11.56
N LEU A 146 3.76 2.04 10.47
CA LEU A 146 5.21 1.88 10.45
C LEU A 146 5.92 2.92 11.33
N LEU A 147 5.47 4.17 11.35
CA LEU A 147 6.00 5.22 12.23
C LEU A 147 5.71 4.91 13.70
N ILE A 148 4.53 4.39 14.03
CA ILE A 148 4.18 3.94 15.37
C ILE A 148 5.12 2.82 15.80
N VAL A 149 5.28 1.79 14.96
CA VAL A 149 6.18 0.65 15.21
C VAL A 149 7.62 1.12 15.36
N TYR A 150 8.11 1.99 14.48
CA TYR A 150 9.47 2.53 14.55
C TYR A 150 9.74 3.23 15.89
N ARG A 151 8.84 4.11 16.34
CA ARG A 151 8.97 4.79 17.64
C ARG A 151 8.99 3.80 18.80
N MET A 152 8.17 2.76 18.74
CA MET A 152 8.12 1.73 19.78
C MET A 152 9.41 0.90 19.80
N ILE A 153 9.97 0.55 18.64
CA ILE A 153 11.24 -0.18 18.54
C ILE A 153 12.38 0.66 19.10
N ARG A 154 12.47 1.95 18.75
CA ARG A 154 13.52 2.86 19.27
C ARG A 154 13.44 3.04 20.78
N ARG A 155 12.23 2.98 21.35
CA ARG A 155 12.07 2.98 22.80
C ARG A 155 12.58 1.70 23.43
N LEU A 156 12.20 0.53 22.89
CA LEU A 156 12.69 -0.77 23.37
C LEU A 156 14.21 -0.88 23.32
N GLU A 157 14.82 -0.42 22.25
CA GLU A 157 16.28 -0.41 22.07
C GLU A 157 16.97 0.39 23.18
N ARG A 158 16.43 1.58 23.51
CA ARG A 158 16.96 2.42 24.60
C ARG A 158 16.81 1.76 25.96
N GLU A 159 15.67 1.10 26.24
CA GLU A 159 15.42 0.37 27.48
C GLU A 159 16.44 -0.77 27.64
N GLN A 160 16.71 -1.56 26.59
CA GLN A 160 17.70 -2.64 26.59
C GLN A 160 19.13 -2.14 26.83
N VAL A 161 19.52 -1.04 26.21
CA VAL A 161 20.85 -0.43 26.41
C VAL A 161 21.00 0.10 27.84
N ALA A 162 19.98 0.74 28.41
CA ALA A 162 20.00 1.25 29.77
C ALA A 162 20.12 0.11 30.79
N GLU A 163 19.42 -1.00 30.59
CA GLU A 163 19.48 -2.19 31.43
C GLU A 163 20.88 -2.86 31.38
N ALA A 164 21.47 -2.94 30.18
CA ALA A 164 22.83 -3.49 30.01
C ALA A 164 23.94 -2.64 30.68
N LEU A 165 23.72 -1.32 30.82
CA LEU A 165 24.69 -0.41 31.49
C LEU A 165 24.51 -0.36 33.00
N SER A 166 23.44 -0.91 33.54
CA SER A 166 23.14 -0.93 34.99
C SER A 166 23.66 -2.19 35.73
N VAL A 167 24.19 -3.15 34.97
CA VAL A 167 24.82 -4.38 35.47
C VAL A 167 26.32 -4.26 35.45
#